data_cb15ed901911833b0c923b0d22008942
#
_entry.id   cb15ed901911833b0c923b0d22008942
#
_cell.length_a   1.000
_cell.length_b   1.000
_cell.length_c   1.000
_cell.angle_alpha   90.00
_cell.angle_beta   90.00
_cell.angle_gamma   90.00
#
_symmetry.space_group_name_H-M   'P 1'
#
loop_
_entity.id
_entity.type
_entity.pdbx_description
1 polymer ?
#
loop_
_entity_poly.entity_id
_entity_poly.type
_entity_poly.pdbx_seq_one_letter_code
_entity_poly.pdbx_strand_id
1 'polypeptide(L)'
;MIILAYKYVYQHNTNDCAVACLLSIIRYYKGNNTYENIHYLTHCDNNGVTALNLINASNKLGFESRGLRVEYAHLKNLKMPIIAHLILKDGYNHYVVVEKIKENTIYIFDPAKGKIKYKKEEFLKLWSNVVIELKPTRVLDVINEKEINLLTDIIKNNISTYLIVSFVSFLAIILTLVSNYYFSTLIKNSALSILIFFLFITFIKEINDYIRGLIIIKLESKIESDINKTTHEKLLLLPYYYFNSRTTGDIISKMQDLDYIKELIIKVPIYLLIDITLMVLSTIILLNISIKLYIIFLFVCLLYFLVLLLFDKKIKKLIRINQEDKIINNEILIENIKSINTIK
;
A
#
# COMPACT_ATOMS: atom_id res chain seq x y z
N MET A 1 16.74 -8.91 -8.36
CA MET A 1 17.82 -8.52 -7.43
C MET A 1 17.60 -7.11 -6.90
N ILE A 2 16.44 -6.78 -6.31
CA ILE A 2 16.11 -5.43 -5.79
C ILE A 2 15.23 -5.51 -4.51
N ILE A 3 15.49 -6.43 -3.58
CA ILE A 3 14.69 -6.48 -2.34
C ILE A 3 15.57 -6.45 -1.08
N LEU A 4 16.72 -5.82 -1.15
CA LEU A 4 17.60 -5.66 0.02
C LEU A 4 17.48 -4.27 0.68
N ALA A 5 16.51 -3.44 0.27
CA ALA A 5 16.42 -2.06 0.75
C ALA A 5 15.61 -1.87 2.06
N TYR A 6 14.77 -2.83 2.46
CA TYR A 6 13.96 -2.67 3.67
C TYR A 6 14.33 -3.69 4.74
N LYS A 7 15.30 -3.32 5.57
CA LYS A 7 15.74 -4.06 6.74
C LYS A 7 14.66 -4.13 7.84
N TYR A 8 13.78 -3.15 7.89
CA TYR A 8 12.77 -2.97 8.94
C TYR A 8 11.38 -3.22 8.42
N VAL A 9 10.57 -3.92 9.22
CA VAL A 9 9.20 -4.24 8.94
C VAL A 9 8.31 -3.52 9.95
N TYR A 10 7.32 -2.79 9.44
CA TYR A 10 6.32 -2.14 10.28
C TYR A 10 5.22 -3.14 10.66
N GLN A 11 4.63 -2.94 11.83
CA GLN A 11 3.47 -3.72 12.23
C GLN A 11 2.27 -3.40 11.33
N HIS A 12 1.42 -4.39 11.10
CA HIS A 12 0.20 -4.23 10.31
C HIS A 12 -0.98 -3.84 11.19
N ASN A 13 -1.01 -4.37 12.44
CA ASN A 13 -2.04 -4.13 13.44
C ASN A 13 -1.40 -3.69 14.76
N THR A 14 -2.24 -3.30 15.73
CA THR A 14 -1.79 -2.87 17.05
C THR A 14 -1.12 -3.97 17.86
N ASN A 15 -1.44 -5.25 17.58
CA ASN A 15 -1.07 -6.41 18.42
C ASN A 15 0.12 -7.22 17.87
N ASP A 16 0.60 -6.93 16.67
CA ASP A 16 1.61 -7.75 15.98
C ASP A 16 3.02 -7.12 15.97
N CYS A 17 3.31 -6.23 16.92
CA CYS A 17 4.62 -5.60 17.08
C CYS A 17 5.76 -6.63 17.17
N ALA A 18 5.57 -7.74 17.88
CA ALA A 18 6.56 -8.81 18.01
C ALA A 18 6.84 -9.53 16.68
N VAL A 19 5.80 -9.74 15.85
CA VAL A 19 5.91 -10.32 14.51
C VAL A 19 6.81 -9.45 13.63
N ALA A 20 6.55 -8.15 13.61
CA ALA A 20 7.32 -7.16 12.86
C ALA A 20 8.77 -7.07 13.35
N CYS A 21 9.01 -7.12 14.67
CA CYS A 21 10.34 -7.17 15.27
C CYS A 21 11.12 -8.40 14.83
N LEU A 22 10.50 -9.59 14.92
CA LEU A 22 11.17 -10.85 14.53
C LEU A 22 11.52 -10.86 13.04
N LEU A 23 10.59 -10.47 12.17
CA LEU A 23 10.84 -10.39 10.74
C LEU A 23 11.94 -9.38 10.39
N SER A 24 12.00 -8.25 11.10
CA SER A 24 13.07 -7.27 10.97
C SER A 24 14.46 -7.86 11.33
N ILE A 25 14.54 -8.68 12.38
CA ILE A 25 15.78 -9.36 12.76
C ILE A 25 16.15 -10.46 11.75
N ILE A 26 15.19 -11.23 11.24
CA ILE A 26 15.43 -12.21 10.18
C ILE A 26 16.07 -11.52 8.96
N ARG A 27 15.53 -10.40 8.53
CA ARG A 27 16.08 -9.60 7.42
C ARG A 27 17.43 -8.99 7.73
N TYR A 28 17.68 -8.63 8.99
CA TYR A 28 19.02 -8.19 9.41
C TYR A 28 20.08 -9.26 9.17
N TYR A 29 19.76 -10.51 9.45
CA TYR A 29 20.64 -11.66 9.22
C TYR A 29 20.55 -12.25 7.80
N LYS A 30 20.02 -11.49 6.83
CA LYS A 30 19.90 -11.85 5.40
C LYS A 30 18.94 -13.02 5.11
N GLY A 31 18.13 -13.42 6.06
CA GLY A 31 16.97 -14.29 5.84
C GLY A 31 15.77 -13.49 5.32
N ASN A 32 14.72 -14.18 4.92
CA ASN A 32 13.40 -13.59 4.67
C ASN A 32 12.31 -14.60 4.97
N ASN A 33 11.14 -14.09 5.33
CA ASN A 33 9.94 -14.90 5.53
C ASN A 33 8.71 -14.05 5.24
N THR A 34 7.55 -14.71 5.06
CA THR A 34 6.28 -13.99 4.92
C THR A 34 5.79 -13.51 6.28
N TYR A 35 5.15 -12.35 6.31
CA TYR A 35 4.58 -11.81 7.53
C TYR A 35 3.58 -12.77 8.18
N GLU A 36 2.75 -13.40 7.35
CA GLU A 36 1.72 -14.35 7.77
C GLU A 36 2.31 -15.62 8.39
N ASN A 37 3.42 -16.12 7.85
CA ASN A 37 4.08 -17.29 8.43
C ASN A 37 4.68 -16.98 9.79
N ILE A 38 5.29 -15.80 9.98
CA ILE A 38 5.80 -15.36 11.28
C ILE A 38 4.63 -15.17 12.27
N HIS A 39 3.55 -14.54 11.82
CA HIS A 39 2.34 -14.36 12.62
C HIS A 39 1.76 -15.70 13.10
N TYR A 40 1.71 -16.69 12.21
CA TYR A 40 1.30 -18.05 12.56
C TYR A 40 2.23 -18.72 13.57
N LEU A 41 3.55 -18.69 13.30
CA LEU A 41 4.54 -19.35 14.17
C LEU A 41 4.64 -18.74 15.57
N THR A 42 4.41 -17.43 15.69
CA THR A 42 4.41 -16.72 16.97
C THR A 42 3.09 -16.87 17.74
N HIS A 43 2.08 -17.53 17.17
CA HIS A 43 0.74 -17.62 17.75
C HIS A 43 0.21 -16.25 18.18
N CYS A 44 0.40 -15.25 17.33
CA CYS A 44 -0.09 -13.89 17.57
C CYS A 44 -1.62 -13.88 17.60
N ASP A 45 -2.21 -13.34 18.65
CA ASP A 45 -3.66 -13.20 18.82
C ASP A 45 -4.05 -11.74 19.12
N ASN A 46 -5.30 -11.51 19.52
CA ASN A 46 -5.80 -10.19 19.86
C ASN A 46 -5.09 -9.55 21.08
N ASN A 47 -4.40 -10.35 21.89
CA ASN A 47 -3.62 -9.89 23.04
C ASN A 47 -2.13 -9.71 22.68
N GLY A 48 -1.75 -10.02 21.44
CA GLY A 48 -0.38 -9.94 20.94
C GLY A 48 0.39 -11.25 21.05
N VAL A 49 1.69 -11.18 21.27
CA VAL A 49 2.60 -12.33 21.32
C VAL A 49 3.29 -12.40 22.68
N THR A 50 3.24 -13.56 23.31
CA THR A 50 4.01 -13.79 24.55
C THR A 50 5.50 -13.95 24.24
N ALA A 51 6.36 -13.61 25.22
CA ALA A 51 7.82 -13.77 25.05
C ALA A 51 8.20 -15.24 24.77
N LEU A 52 7.48 -16.21 25.38
CA LEU A 52 7.69 -17.63 25.15
C LEU A 52 7.37 -18.03 23.70
N ASN A 53 6.25 -17.59 23.17
CA ASN A 53 5.85 -17.87 21.80
C ASN A 53 6.85 -17.25 20.80
N LEU A 54 7.33 -16.04 21.09
CA LEU A 54 8.34 -15.37 20.27
C LEU A 54 9.66 -16.15 20.25
N ILE A 55 10.13 -16.65 21.41
CA ILE A 55 11.31 -17.49 21.51
C ILE A 55 11.13 -18.81 20.74
N ASN A 56 10.00 -19.49 20.95
CA ASN A 56 9.70 -20.76 20.29
C ASN A 56 9.66 -20.60 18.76
N ALA A 57 9.01 -19.55 18.27
CA ALA A 57 8.98 -19.23 16.85
C ALA A 57 10.38 -18.95 16.28
N SER A 58 11.18 -18.16 17.02
CA SER A 58 12.54 -17.85 16.62
C SER A 58 13.42 -19.09 16.53
N ASN A 59 13.30 -20.02 17.50
CA ASN A 59 14.04 -21.29 17.47
C ASN A 59 13.65 -22.16 16.27
N LYS A 60 12.36 -22.23 15.91
CA LYS A 60 11.90 -22.95 14.71
C LYS A 60 12.47 -22.35 13.42
N LEU A 61 12.71 -21.05 13.42
CA LEU A 61 13.25 -20.30 12.27
C LEU A 61 14.78 -20.34 12.14
N GLY A 62 15.47 -21.08 13.02
CA GLY A 62 16.93 -21.26 12.93
C GLY A 62 17.73 -20.28 13.78
N PHE A 63 17.13 -19.72 14.81
CA PHE A 63 17.86 -18.99 15.84
C PHE A 63 18.03 -19.86 17.10
N GLU A 64 19.07 -19.59 17.85
CA GLU A 64 19.16 -19.89 19.26
C GLU A 64 18.68 -18.67 20.02
N SER A 65 17.49 -18.77 20.63
CA SER A 65 16.82 -17.62 21.23
C SER A 65 16.58 -17.84 22.72
N ARG A 66 16.83 -16.81 23.51
CA ARG A 66 16.61 -16.84 24.95
C ARG A 66 16.06 -15.52 25.46
N GLY A 67 15.07 -15.62 26.35
CA GLY A 67 14.56 -14.49 27.11
C GLY A 67 15.42 -14.22 28.32
N LEU A 68 15.85 -12.99 28.49
CA LEU A 68 16.73 -12.58 29.59
C LEU A 68 16.07 -11.42 30.33
N ARG A 69 16.13 -11.47 31.65
CA ARG A 69 15.84 -10.32 32.51
C ARG A 69 17.18 -9.74 32.95
N VAL A 70 17.52 -8.55 32.49
CA VAL A 70 18.85 -7.97 32.66
C VAL A 70 18.78 -6.54 33.16
N GLU A 71 19.82 -6.13 33.86
CA GLU A 71 20.01 -4.71 34.20
C GLU A 71 20.64 -3.96 33.02
N TYR A 72 20.49 -2.64 33.01
CA TYR A 72 21.01 -1.81 31.92
C TYR A 72 22.52 -1.96 31.69
N ALA A 73 23.31 -2.20 32.76
CA ALA A 73 24.74 -2.41 32.64
C ALA A 73 25.09 -3.62 31.76
N HIS A 74 24.32 -4.70 31.90
CA HIS A 74 24.49 -5.94 31.15
C HIS A 74 23.89 -5.85 29.73
N LEU A 75 22.89 -4.98 29.53
CA LEU A 75 22.29 -4.78 28.21
C LEU A 75 23.30 -4.35 27.15
N LYS A 76 24.31 -3.57 27.53
CA LYS A 76 25.38 -3.11 26.63
C LYS A 76 26.28 -4.24 26.13
N ASN A 77 26.37 -5.35 26.86
CA ASN A 77 27.23 -6.47 26.55
C ASN A 77 26.58 -7.51 25.64
N LEU A 78 25.25 -7.37 25.39
CA LEU A 78 24.53 -8.27 24.50
C LEU A 78 24.84 -7.97 23.03
N LYS A 79 24.82 -9.02 22.21
CA LYS A 79 25.04 -8.89 20.76
C LYS A 79 23.79 -8.33 20.09
N MET A 80 23.89 -7.12 19.58
CA MET A 80 22.81 -6.45 18.85
C MET A 80 22.65 -6.99 17.41
N PRO A 81 21.44 -6.95 16.83
CA PRO A 81 20.19 -6.45 17.40
C PRO A 81 19.48 -7.44 18.33
N ILE A 82 18.72 -6.93 19.29
CA ILE A 82 17.89 -7.70 20.21
C ILE A 82 16.46 -7.14 20.23
N ILE A 83 15.50 -7.94 20.69
CA ILE A 83 14.11 -7.46 20.94
C ILE A 83 13.99 -7.08 22.40
N ALA A 84 13.55 -5.86 22.67
CA ALA A 84 13.25 -5.38 24.03
C ALA A 84 11.74 -5.25 24.23
N HIS A 85 11.29 -5.62 25.44
CA HIS A 85 9.91 -5.47 25.85
C HIS A 85 9.74 -4.15 26.60
N LEU A 86 8.81 -3.33 26.17
CA LEU A 86 8.45 -2.04 26.76
C LEU A 86 7.03 -2.12 27.34
N ILE A 87 6.81 -1.34 28.39
CA ILE A 87 5.47 -1.04 28.92
C ILE A 87 5.21 0.42 28.64
N LEU A 88 4.27 0.69 27.75
CA LEU A 88 3.92 2.06 27.36
C LEU A 88 3.19 2.79 28.49
N LYS A 89 3.06 4.10 28.40
CA LYS A 89 2.41 4.93 29.44
C LYS A 89 0.97 4.51 29.75
N ASP A 90 0.29 3.97 28.74
CA ASP A 90 -1.09 3.49 28.82
C ASP A 90 -1.20 2.05 29.32
N GLY A 91 -0.08 1.45 29.81
CA GLY A 91 -0.01 0.08 30.31
C GLY A 91 0.09 -1.00 29.24
N TYR A 92 0.09 -0.66 27.96
CA TYR A 92 0.21 -1.63 26.87
C TYR A 92 1.62 -2.20 26.75
N ASN A 93 1.69 -3.52 26.58
CA ASN A 93 2.93 -4.23 26.27
C ASN A 93 3.33 -4.00 24.82
N HIS A 94 4.60 -3.69 24.58
CA HIS A 94 5.10 -3.39 23.26
C HIS A 94 6.51 -3.96 23.04
N TYR A 95 6.79 -4.50 21.85
CA TYR A 95 8.10 -4.99 21.47
C TYR A 95 8.76 -4.05 20.48
N VAL A 96 10.06 -3.81 20.67
CA VAL A 96 10.89 -2.98 19.80
C VAL A 96 12.23 -3.66 19.53
N VAL A 97 12.86 -3.33 18.41
CA VAL A 97 14.21 -3.81 18.11
C VAL A 97 15.23 -2.79 18.59
N VAL A 98 16.11 -3.18 19.49
CA VAL A 98 17.28 -2.38 19.90
C VAL A 98 18.41 -2.66 18.92
N GLU A 99 18.80 -1.63 18.16
CA GLU A 99 19.84 -1.75 17.11
C GLU A 99 21.24 -1.60 17.68
N LYS A 100 21.43 -0.60 18.53
CA LYS A 100 22.71 -0.25 19.13
C LYS A 100 22.51 0.67 20.32
N ILE A 101 23.47 0.65 21.22
CA ILE A 101 23.56 1.53 22.38
C ILE A 101 24.87 2.31 22.27
N LYS A 102 24.80 3.64 22.27
CA LYS A 102 25.96 4.53 22.28
C LYS A 102 25.87 5.43 23.50
N GLU A 103 26.89 5.36 24.38
CA GLU A 103 26.96 6.16 25.60
C GLU A 103 25.63 6.19 26.39
N ASN A 104 24.88 7.26 26.28
CA ASN A 104 23.61 7.48 26.94
C ASN A 104 22.40 7.48 25.99
N THR A 105 22.58 7.03 24.73
CA THR A 105 21.52 7.02 23.71
C THR A 105 21.28 5.60 23.22
N ILE A 106 20.03 5.17 23.24
CA ILE A 106 19.57 3.88 22.74
C ILE A 106 18.86 4.12 21.40
N TYR A 107 19.35 3.44 20.36
CA TYR A 107 18.77 3.48 19.01
C TYR A 107 17.87 2.28 18.85
N ILE A 108 16.60 2.54 18.64
CA ILE A 108 15.60 1.50 18.48
C ILE A 108 14.87 1.65 17.14
N PHE A 109 14.37 0.53 16.67
CA PHE A 109 13.31 0.51 15.67
C PHE A 109 12.01 0.09 16.36
N ASP A 110 11.05 1.00 16.40
CA ASP A 110 9.71 0.78 16.88
C ASP A 110 8.83 0.39 15.66
N PRO A 111 8.23 -0.80 15.63
CA PRO A 111 7.43 -1.22 14.48
C PRO A 111 6.19 -0.36 14.21
N ALA A 112 5.70 0.39 15.19
CA ALA A 112 4.62 1.35 15.00
C ALA A 112 5.09 2.71 14.48
N LYS A 113 6.25 3.20 14.96
CA LYS A 113 6.69 4.60 14.76
C LYS A 113 7.93 4.73 13.88
N GLY A 114 8.67 3.63 13.65
CA GLY A 114 9.92 3.62 12.92
C GLY A 114 11.14 3.85 13.82
N LYS A 115 12.19 4.44 13.27
CA LYS A 115 13.45 4.66 14.01
C LYS A 115 13.31 5.77 15.04
N ILE A 116 13.60 5.44 16.30
CA ILE A 116 13.55 6.37 17.42
C ILE A 116 14.87 6.32 18.18
N LYS A 117 15.21 7.44 18.81
CA LYS A 117 16.34 7.57 19.71
C LYS A 117 15.80 7.94 21.09
N TYR A 118 16.10 7.12 22.08
CA TYR A 118 15.77 7.42 23.47
C TYR A 118 17.04 7.79 24.24
N LYS A 119 16.92 8.75 25.16
CA LYS A 119 17.90 8.90 26.24
C LYS A 119 17.76 7.75 27.21
N LYS A 120 18.84 7.39 27.90
CA LYS A 120 18.88 6.28 28.86
C LYS A 120 17.72 6.36 29.86
N GLU A 121 17.49 7.52 30.45
CA GLU A 121 16.46 7.71 31.48
C GLU A 121 15.02 7.52 30.93
N GLU A 122 14.77 7.94 29.70
CA GLU A 122 13.49 7.79 29.01
C GLU A 122 13.22 6.32 28.68
N PHE A 123 14.25 5.64 28.18
CA PHE A 123 14.14 4.20 27.87
C PHE A 123 13.90 3.38 29.13
N LEU A 124 14.63 3.62 30.22
CA LEU A 124 14.49 2.90 31.49
C LEU A 124 13.10 3.05 32.11
N LYS A 125 12.39 4.15 31.88
CA LYS A 125 11.01 4.35 32.36
C LYS A 125 10.00 3.47 31.64
N LEU A 126 10.30 3.05 30.43
CA LEU A 126 9.41 2.24 29.59
C LEU A 126 9.83 0.78 29.57
N TRP A 127 11.11 0.48 29.79
CA TRP A 127 11.64 -0.85 29.64
C TRP A 127 11.32 -1.75 30.87
N SER A 128 10.78 -2.95 30.59
CA SER A 128 10.45 -3.94 31.61
C SER A 128 11.63 -4.77 32.12
N ASN A 129 12.86 -4.41 31.75
CA ASN A 129 14.09 -5.19 31.99
C ASN A 129 14.13 -6.54 31.24
N VAL A 130 13.18 -6.82 30.35
CA VAL A 130 13.12 -8.06 29.57
C VAL A 130 13.63 -7.80 28.16
N VAL A 131 14.48 -8.69 27.68
CA VAL A 131 14.99 -8.73 26.32
C VAL A 131 15.01 -10.16 25.78
N ILE A 132 14.90 -10.27 24.46
CA ILE A 132 15.05 -11.55 23.76
C ILE A 132 16.28 -11.41 22.86
N GLU A 133 17.29 -12.21 23.19
CA GLU A 133 18.50 -12.35 22.41
C GLU A 133 18.30 -13.43 21.35
N LEU A 134 18.71 -13.13 20.10
CA LEU A 134 18.58 -14.04 18.96
C LEU A 134 19.94 -14.20 18.29
N LYS A 135 20.42 -15.43 18.19
CA LYS A 135 21.67 -15.77 17.49
C LYS A 135 21.33 -16.77 16.39
N PRO A 136 21.64 -16.47 15.12
CA PRO A 136 21.41 -17.44 14.07
C PRO A 136 22.34 -18.66 14.26
N THR A 137 21.76 -19.86 14.21
CA THR A 137 22.50 -21.14 14.32
C THR A 137 22.89 -21.68 12.95
N ARG A 138 22.21 -21.23 11.91
CA ARG A 138 22.43 -21.61 10.51
C ARG A 138 22.14 -20.44 9.59
N VAL A 139 22.43 -20.60 8.30
CA VAL A 139 21.94 -19.66 7.28
C VAL A 139 20.43 -19.70 7.29
N LEU A 140 19.80 -18.54 7.46
CA LEU A 140 18.34 -18.45 7.55
C LEU A 140 17.73 -18.65 6.16
N ASP A 141 16.57 -19.31 6.15
CA ASP A 141 15.81 -19.54 4.93
C ASP A 141 15.32 -18.21 4.33
N VAL A 142 15.29 -18.15 3.01
CA VAL A 142 14.73 -17.02 2.26
C VAL A 142 13.41 -17.48 1.62
N ILE A 143 12.33 -17.28 2.35
CA ILE A 143 10.97 -17.53 1.87
C ILE A 143 10.41 -16.19 1.37
N ASN A 144 10.21 -16.10 0.07
CA ASN A 144 9.56 -14.93 -0.53
C ASN A 144 8.06 -15.20 -0.67
N GLU A 145 7.27 -14.15 -0.48
CA GLU A 145 5.87 -14.20 -0.88
C GLU A 145 5.81 -14.52 -2.38
N LYS A 146 4.97 -15.50 -2.75
CA LYS A 146 4.66 -15.66 -4.16
C LYS A 146 3.99 -14.38 -4.61
N GLU A 147 4.67 -13.61 -5.44
CA GLU A 147 4.04 -12.50 -6.14
C GLU A 147 2.85 -13.07 -6.91
N ILE A 148 1.67 -12.84 -6.39
CA ILE A 148 0.45 -13.11 -7.14
C ILE A 148 0.40 -12.00 -8.17
N ASN A 149 0.72 -12.34 -9.41
CA ASN A 149 0.61 -11.42 -10.55
C ASN A 149 -0.88 -11.21 -10.91
N LEU A 150 -1.71 -11.02 -9.89
CA LEU A 150 -3.16 -10.87 -10.01
C LEU A 150 -3.51 -9.73 -10.97
N LEU A 151 -2.73 -8.64 -10.92
CA LEU A 151 -2.87 -7.50 -11.81
C LEU A 151 -2.63 -7.90 -13.27
N THR A 152 -1.52 -8.59 -13.54
CA THR A 152 -1.16 -8.98 -14.91
C THR A 152 -2.12 -10.03 -15.47
N ASP A 153 -2.60 -10.93 -14.63
CA ASP A 153 -3.53 -11.98 -15.06
C ASP A 153 -4.91 -11.38 -15.38
N ILE A 154 -5.42 -10.47 -14.56
CA ILE A 154 -6.69 -9.78 -14.83
C ILE A 154 -6.59 -8.94 -16.10
N ILE A 155 -5.50 -8.17 -16.29
CA ILE A 155 -5.31 -7.38 -17.50
C ILE A 155 -5.22 -8.28 -18.73
N LYS A 156 -4.46 -9.37 -18.67
CA LYS A 156 -4.33 -10.33 -19.79
C LYS A 156 -5.67 -10.94 -20.16
N ASN A 157 -6.45 -11.37 -19.18
CA ASN A 157 -7.76 -11.99 -19.41
C ASN A 157 -8.80 -11.03 -20.00
N ASN A 158 -8.59 -9.73 -19.86
CA ASN A 158 -9.50 -8.69 -20.35
C ASN A 158 -8.85 -7.80 -21.45
N ILE A 159 -7.71 -8.21 -22.00
CA ILE A 159 -6.94 -7.39 -22.95
C ILE A 159 -7.77 -6.93 -24.16
N SER A 160 -8.66 -7.80 -24.68
CA SER A 160 -9.54 -7.43 -25.79
C SER A 160 -10.46 -6.27 -25.46
N THR A 161 -11.03 -6.23 -24.24
CA THR A 161 -11.90 -5.15 -23.81
C THR A 161 -11.11 -3.85 -23.61
N TYR A 162 -9.89 -3.92 -23.05
CA TYR A 162 -9.00 -2.76 -22.96
C TYR A 162 -8.63 -2.20 -24.34
N LEU A 163 -8.37 -3.06 -25.33
CA LEU A 163 -8.09 -2.62 -26.70
C LEU A 163 -9.31 -1.94 -27.33
N ILE A 164 -10.52 -2.45 -27.12
CA ILE A 164 -11.76 -1.81 -27.62
C ILE A 164 -11.93 -0.44 -26.96
N VAL A 165 -11.78 -0.33 -25.65
CA VAL A 165 -11.87 0.97 -24.93
C VAL A 165 -10.81 1.95 -25.45
N SER A 166 -9.58 1.48 -25.68
CA SER A 166 -8.50 2.28 -26.22
C SER A 166 -8.83 2.80 -27.62
N PHE A 167 -9.37 1.96 -28.50
CA PHE A 167 -9.77 2.34 -29.84
C PHE A 167 -10.90 3.38 -29.84
N VAL A 168 -11.95 3.14 -29.04
CA VAL A 168 -13.07 4.09 -28.90
C VAL A 168 -12.60 5.43 -28.30
N SER A 169 -11.65 5.37 -27.35
CA SER A 169 -11.03 6.58 -26.77
C SER A 169 -10.20 7.35 -27.79
N PHE A 170 -9.44 6.66 -28.63
CA PHE A 170 -8.69 7.27 -29.72
C PHE A 170 -9.62 7.98 -30.72
N LEU A 171 -10.74 7.34 -31.05
CA LEU A 171 -11.76 7.95 -31.91
C LEU A 171 -12.38 9.20 -31.26
N ALA A 172 -12.62 9.18 -29.94
CA ALA A 172 -13.09 10.35 -29.19
C ALA A 172 -12.11 11.53 -29.28
N ILE A 173 -10.81 11.27 -29.21
CA ILE A 173 -9.77 12.29 -29.35
C ILE A 173 -9.81 12.93 -30.74
N ILE A 174 -9.89 12.12 -31.79
CA ILE A 174 -10.00 12.60 -33.17
C ILE A 174 -11.25 13.47 -33.34
N LEU A 175 -12.41 12.99 -32.88
CA LEU A 175 -13.65 13.75 -32.95
C LEU A 175 -13.56 15.10 -32.20
N THR A 176 -12.87 15.12 -31.07
CA THR A 176 -12.61 16.35 -30.30
C THR A 176 -11.73 17.33 -31.07
N LEU A 177 -10.66 16.86 -31.72
CA LEU A 177 -9.80 17.71 -32.52
C LEU A 177 -10.55 18.30 -33.73
N VAL A 178 -11.33 17.46 -34.40
CA VAL A 178 -12.16 17.91 -35.55
C VAL A 178 -13.23 18.89 -35.08
N SER A 179 -13.90 18.65 -33.98
CA SER A 179 -14.90 19.57 -33.39
C SER A 179 -14.26 20.93 -33.07
N ASN A 180 -13.08 20.95 -32.45
CA ASN A 180 -12.36 22.18 -32.12
C ASN A 180 -11.93 22.97 -33.39
N TYR A 181 -11.53 22.27 -34.45
CA TYR A 181 -11.21 22.89 -35.72
C TYR A 181 -12.43 23.59 -36.35
N TYR A 182 -13.59 22.90 -36.40
CA TYR A 182 -14.84 23.47 -36.91
C TYR A 182 -15.35 24.62 -36.06
N PHE A 183 -15.21 24.52 -34.73
CA PHE A 183 -15.54 25.61 -33.81
C PHE A 183 -14.69 26.88 -34.08
N SER A 184 -13.39 26.70 -34.24
CA SER A 184 -12.48 27.81 -34.62
C SER A 184 -12.84 28.44 -35.96
N THR A 185 -13.25 27.62 -36.94
CA THR A 185 -13.67 28.07 -38.27
C THR A 185 -15.01 28.81 -38.22
N LEU A 186 -15.92 28.35 -37.37
CA LEU A 186 -17.23 29.00 -37.14
C LEU A 186 -17.09 30.41 -36.54
N ILE A 187 -16.11 30.64 -35.66
CA ILE A 187 -15.80 31.96 -35.11
C ILE A 187 -15.31 32.93 -36.24
N LYS A 188 -14.56 32.40 -37.19
CA LYS A 188 -14.03 33.21 -38.29
C LYS A 188 -15.06 33.46 -39.40
N ASN A 189 -15.86 32.43 -39.70
CA ASN A 189 -16.86 32.45 -40.75
C ASN A 189 -18.20 31.90 -40.19
N SER A 190 -19.16 32.78 -39.93
CA SER A 190 -20.46 32.43 -39.38
C SER A 190 -21.43 31.79 -40.39
N ALA A 191 -20.93 30.85 -41.22
CA ALA A 191 -21.77 30.17 -42.21
C ALA A 191 -22.63 29.07 -41.56
N LEU A 192 -23.92 29.03 -41.86
CA LEU A 192 -24.86 28.06 -41.35
C LEU A 192 -24.44 26.61 -41.60
N SER A 193 -23.85 26.34 -42.74
CA SER A 193 -23.33 25.01 -43.12
C SER A 193 -22.24 24.51 -42.13
N ILE A 194 -21.35 25.41 -41.70
CA ILE A 194 -20.28 25.08 -40.72
C ILE A 194 -20.90 24.78 -39.34
N LEU A 195 -21.91 25.54 -38.95
CA LEU A 195 -22.65 25.31 -37.71
C LEU A 195 -23.32 23.92 -37.71
N ILE A 196 -24.01 23.56 -38.75
CA ILE A 196 -24.69 22.25 -38.86
C ILE A 196 -23.65 21.11 -38.77
N PHE A 197 -22.52 21.26 -39.48
CA PHE A 197 -21.47 20.25 -39.46
C PHE A 197 -20.80 20.14 -38.09
N PHE A 198 -20.57 21.25 -37.41
CA PHE A 198 -20.06 21.28 -36.03
C PHE A 198 -21.01 20.57 -35.07
N LEU A 199 -22.31 20.85 -35.14
CA LEU A 199 -23.34 20.19 -34.30
C LEU A 199 -23.42 18.69 -34.58
N PHE A 200 -23.28 18.27 -35.84
CA PHE A 200 -23.29 16.86 -36.21
C PHE A 200 -22.07 16.11 -35.64
N ILE A 201 -20.86 16.71 -35.73
CA ILE A 201 -19.64 16.11 -35.17
C ILE A 201 -19.72 16.01 -33.63
N THR A 202 -20.21 17.07 -32.95
CA THR A 202 -20.38 17.07 -31.52
C THR A 202 -21.39 16.01 -31.10
N PHE A 203 -22.48 15.82 -31.83
CA PHE A 203 -23.45 14.78 -31.56
C PHE A 203 -22.84 13.36 -31.69
N ILE A 204 -22.07 13.11 -32.74
CA ILE A 204 -21.34 11.83 -32.91
C ILE A 204 -20.36 11.62 -31.76
N LYS A 205 -19.65 12.66 -31.35
CA LYS A 205 -18.72 12.59 -30.21
C LYS A 205 -19.44 12.18 -28.92
N GLU A 206 -20.59 12.78 -28.60
CA GLU A 206 -21.35 12.43 -27.40
C GLU A 206 -21.88 10.98 -27.44
N ILE A 207 -22.29 10.48 -28.61
CA ILE A 207 -22.65 9.05 -28.78
C ILE A 207 -21.44 8.16 -28.53
N ASN A 208 -20.27 8.50 -29.07
CA ASN A 208 -19.05 7.74 -28.86
C ASN A 208 -18.63 7.71 -27.38
N ASP A 209 -18.73 8.86 -26.69
CA ASP A 209 -18.40 8.95 -25.26
C ASP A 209 -19.39 8.13 -24.41
N TYR A 210 -20.66 8.11 -24.77
CA TYR A 210 -21.68 7.25 -24.14
C TYR A 210 -21.36 5.76 -24.34
N ILE A 211 -21.05 5.33 -25.56
CA ILE A 211 -20.66 3.93 -25.86
C ILE A 211 -19.41 3.54 -25.07
N ARG A 212 -18.41 4.42 -25.02
CA ARG A 212 -17.19 4.22 -24.23
C ARG A 212 -17.52 4.02 -22.76
N GLY A 213 -18.37 4.86 -22.19
CA GLY A 213 -18.85 4.73 -20.80
C GLY A 213 -19.49 3.38 -20.51
N LEU A 214 -20.38 2.90 -21.39
CA LEU A 214 -21.02 1.59 -21.25
C LEU A 214 -20.00 0.44 -21.25
N ILE A 215 -18.99 0.49 -22.13
CA ILE A 215 -17.96 -0.55 -22.21
C ILE A 215 -17.11 -0.55 -20.93
N ILE A 216 -16.75 0.64 -20.41
CA ILE A 216 -15.99 0.77 -19.17
C ILE A 216 -16.78 0.20 -17.98
N ILE A 217 -18.06 0.56 -17.82
CA ILE A 217 -18.92 0.04 -16.75
C ILE A 217 -19.03 -1.49 -16.81
N LYS A 218 -19.19 -2.05 -18.02
CA LYS A 218 -19.21 -3.50 -18.21
C LYS A 218 -17.90 -4.18 -17.81
N LEU A 219 -16.77 -3.56 -18.13
CA LEU A 219 -15.44 -4.03 -17.73
C LEU A 219 -15.27 -3.97 -16.21
N GLU A 220 -15.68 -2.85 -15.59
CA GLU A 220 -15.67 -2.67 -14.13
C GLU A 220 -16.46 -3.76 -13.43
N SER A 221 -17.70 -3.96 -13.80
CA SER A 221 -18.57 -4.98 -13.21
C SER A 221 -17.99 -6.40 -13.34
N LYS A 222 -17.40 -6.72 -14.49
CA LYS A 222 -16.76 -8.03 -14.70
C LYS A 222 -15.54 -8.21 -13.80
N ILE A 223 -14.62 -7.25 -13.78
CA ILE A 223 -13.40 -7.32 -12.95
C ILE A 223 -13.76 -7.38 -11.47
N GLU A 224 -14.74 -6.59 -11.04
CA GLU A 224 -15.23 -6.59 -9.66
C GLU A 224 -15.79 -7.96 -9.26
N SER A 225 -16.60 -8.57 -10.13
CA SER A 225 -17.15 -9.91 -9.91
C SER A 225 -16.04 -10.96 -9.79
N ASP A 226 -15.05 -10.94 -10.71
CA ASP A 226 -13.94 -11.89 -10.74
C ASP A 226 -13.06 -11.77 -9.49
N ILE A 227 -12.75 -10.55 -9.05
CA ILE A 227 -11.95 -10.30 -7.83
C ILE A 227 -12.73 -10.74 -6.60
N ASN A 228 -14.00 -10.37 -6.47
CA ASN A 228 -14.82 -10.73 -5.33
C ASN A 228 -14.93 -12.26 -5.20
N LYS A 229 -15.25 -12.96 -6.31
CA LYS A 229 -15.33 -14.40 -6.33
C LYS A 229 -14.01 -15.05 -5.89
N THR A 230 -12.89 -14.64 -6.50
CA THR A 230 -11.56 -15.19 -6.17
C THR A 230 -11.18 -14.92 -4.71
N THR A 231 -11.53 -13.74 -4.20
CA THR A 231 -11.26 -13.37 -2.80
C THR A 231 -12.08 -14.21 -1.84
N HIS A 232 -13.39 -14.39 -2.09
CA HIS A 232 -14.23 -15.24 -1.26
C HIS A 232 -13.78 -16.70 -1.26
N GLU A 233 -13.45 -17.26 -2.41
CA GLU A 233 -12.93 -18.63 -2.51
C GLU A 233 -11.64 -18.78 -1.69
N LYS A 234 -10.70 -17.85 -1.82
CA LYS A 234 -9.45 -17.89 -1.04
C LYS A 234 -9.68 -17.68 0.45
N LEU A 235 -10.58 -16.77 0.83
CA LEU A 235 -10.90 -16.51 2.23
C LEU A 235 -11.44 -17.79 2.91
N LEU A 236 -12.33 -18.53 2.26
CA LEU A 236 -12.90 -19.78 2.79
C LEU A 236 -11.85 -20.90 2.92
N LEU A 237 -10.75 -20.85 2.18
CA LEU A 237 -9.64 -21.80 2.27
C LEU A 237 -8.66 -21.47 3.40
N LEU A 238 -8.78 -20.28 4.03
CA LEU A 238 -7.91 -19.93 5.15
C LEU A 238 -8.22 -20.76 6.39
N PRO A 239 -7.18 -21.14 7.18
CA PRO A 239 -7.39 -21.93 8.39
C PRO A 239 -8.16 -21.13 9.45
N TYR A 240 -8.91 -21.82 10.30
CA TYR A 240 -9.70 -21.20 11.38
C TYR A 240 -8.87 -20.26 12.27
N TYR A 241 -7.59 -20.59 12.51
CA TYR A 241 -6.66 -19.76 13.25
C TYR A 241 -6.55 -18.33 12.70
N TYR A 242 -6.60 -18.17 11.36
CA TYR A 242 -6.54 -16.84 10.72
C TYR A 242 -7.68 -15.92 11.20
N PHE A 243 -8.87 -16.47 11.34
CA PHE A 243 -10.06 -15.72 11.79
C PHE A 243 -10.05 -15.46 13.30
N ASN A 244 -9.54 -16.41 14.08
CA ASN A 244 -9.49 -16.29 15.53
C ASN A 244 -8.39 -15.33 16.03
N SER A 245 -7.36 -15.12 15.22
CA SER A 245 -6.23 -14.25 15.54
C SER A 245 -6.40 -12.78 15.11
N ARG A 246 -7.54 -12.45 14.52
CA ARG A 246 -7.82 -11.11 13.98
C ARG A 246 -9.21 -10.64 14.36
N THR A 247 -9.35 -9.32 14.46
CA THR A 247 -10.67 -8.71 14.63
C THR A 247 -11.47 -8.76 13.32
N THR A 248 -12.79 -8.83 13.43
CA THR A 248 -13.66 -8.70 12.25
C THR A 248 -13.45 -7.38 11.52
N GLY A 249 -13.12 -6.31 12.27
CA GLY A 249 -12.82 -4.99 11.70
C GLY A 249 -11.57 -5.01 10.81
N ASP A 250 -10.50 -5.71 11.24
CA ASP A 250 -9.27 -5.89 10.47
C ASP A 250 -9.53 -6.64 9.14
N ILE A 251 -10.31 -7.72 9.19
CA ILE A 251 -10.67 -8.49 7.99
C ILE A 251 -11.48 -7.64 7.03
N ILE A 252 -12.48 -6.91 7.52
CA ILE A 252 -13.31 -6.02 6.71
C ILE A 252 -12.48 -4.88 6.10
N SER A 253 -11.57 -4.28 6.88
CA SER A 253 -10.67 -3.24 6.37
C SER A 253 -9.80 -3.74 5.22
N LYS A 254 -9.22 -4.94 5.35
CA LYS A 254 -8.44 -5.57 4.26
C LYS A 254 -9.28 -5.89 3.03
N MET A 255 -10.55 -6.25 3.20
CA MET A 255 -11.47 -6.42 2.07
C MET A 255 -11.77 -5.08 1.38
N GLN A 256 -11.92 -3.99 2.14
CA GLN A 256 -12.10 -2.65 1.58
C GLN A 256 -10.87 -2.15 0.80
N ASP A 257 -9.66 -2.55 1.21
CA ASP A 257 -8.43 -2.21 0.47
C ASP A 257 -8.43 -2.84 -0.94
N LEU A 258 -9.12 -3.95 -1.15
CA LEU A 258 -9.30 -4.54 -2.48
C LEU A 258 -10.08 -3.62 -3.42
N ASP A 259 -10.99 -2.79 -2.92
CA ASP A 259 -11.76 -1.85 -3.75
C ASP A 259 -10.85 -0.80 -4.39
N TYR A 260 -9.82 -0.33 -3.67
CA TYR A 260 -8.79 0.55 -4.24
C TYR A 260 -7.97 -0.16 -5.32
N ILE A 261 -7.64 -1.44 -5.10
CA ILE A 261 -6.90 -2.24 -6.08
C ILE A 261 -7.74 -2.43 -7.35
N LYS A 262 -9.03 -2.73 -7.22
CA LYS A 262 -9.97 -2.83 -8.35
C LYS A 262 -9.98 -1.54 -9.16
N GLU A 263 -10.13 -0.41 -8.48
CA GLU A 263 -10.15 0.90 -9.14
C GLU A 263 -8.86 1.18 -9.90
N LEU A 264 -7.69 0.85 -9.32
CA LEU A 264 -6.39 0.98 -9.98
C LEU A 264 -6.28 0.08 -11.21
N ILE A 265 -6.68 -1.18 -11.11
CA ILE A 265 -6.61 -2.14 -12.23
C ILE A 265 -7.43 -1.65 -13.41
N ILE A 266 -8.61 -1.09 -13.16
CA ILE A 266 -9.56 -0.67 -14.19
C ILE A 266 -9.11 0.66 -14.80
N LYS A 267 -8.93 1.67 -13.97
CA LYS A 267 -8.74 3.05 -14.41
C LYS A 267 -7.34 3.34 -14.94
N VAL A 268 -6.29 2.83 -14.27
CA VAL A 268 -4.91 3.21 -14.64
C VAL A 268 -4.55 2.81 -16.07
N PRO A 269 -4.81 1.58 -16.57
CA PRO A 269 -4.49 1.24 -17.95
C PRO A 269 -5.24 2.10 -18.97
N ILE A 270 -6.52 2.40 -18.70
CA ILE A 270 -7.36 3.21 -19.58
C ILE A 270 -6.84 4.64 -19.66
N TYR A 271 -6.62 5.28 -18.51
CA TYR A 271 -6.12 6.65 -18.46
C TYR A 271 -4.71 6.77 -19.07
N LEU A 272 -3.81 5.84 -18.76
CA LEU A 272 -2.47 5.85 -19.36
C LEU A 272 -2.51 5.81 -20.89
N LEU A 273 -3.37 4.97 -21.47
CA LEU A 273 -3.50 4.89 -22.92
C LEU A 273 -4.05 6.19 -23.51
N ILE A 274 -5.03 6.82 -22.88
CA ILE A 274 -5.62 8.10 -23.31
C ILE A 274 -4.58 9.22 -23.18
N ASP A 275 -3.94 9.32 -22.00
CA ASP A 275 -2.99 10.40 -21.69
C ASP A 275 -1.74 10.34 -22.57
N ILE A 276 -1.20 9.14 -22.82
CA ILE A 276 -0.07 8.95 -23.73
C ILE A 276 -0.45 9.38 -25.15
N THR A 277 -1.65 9.00 -25.61
CA THR A 277 -2.13 9.38 -26.96
C THR A 277 -2.30 10.90 -27.08
N LEU A 278 -2.91 11.53 -26.07
CA LEU A 278 -3.06 12.99 -26.02
C LEU A 278 -1.70 13.70 -25.96
N MET A 279 -0.76 13.19 -25.17
CA MET A 279 0.58 13.74 -25.06
C MET A 279 1.32 13.70 -26.40
N VAL A 280 1.25 12.59 -27.12
CA VAL A 280 1.87 12.44 -28.44
C VAL A 280 1.24 13.42 -29.46
N LEU A 281 -0.09 13.47 -29.53
CA LEU A 281 -0.79 14.36 -30.45
C LEU A 281 -0.55 15.84 -30.13
N SER A 282 -0.60 16.23 -28.86
CA SER A 282 -0.33 17.60 -28.43
C SER A 282 1.11 18.03 -28.73
N THR A 283 2.06 17.11 -28.55
CA THR A 283 3.47 17.34 -28.91
C THR A 283 3.61 17.62 -30.40
N ILE A 284 3.01 16.81 -31.28
CA ILE A 284 3.06 16.99 -32.73
C ILE A 284 2.44 18.33 -33.11
N ILE A 285 1.28 18.67 -32.52
CA ILE A 285 0.60 19.94 -32.85
C ILE A 285 1.44 21.14 -32.37
N LEU A 286 1.97 21.13 -31.15
CA LEU A 286 2.78 22.23 -30.63
C LEU A 286 4.08 22.45 -31.41
N LEU A 287 4.76 21.39 -31.83
CA LEU A 287 5.96 21.48 -32.66
C LEU A 287 5.67 22.10 -34.01
N ASN A 288 4.50 21.79 -34.61
CA ASN A 288 4.09 22.38 -35.88
C ASN A 288 3.70 23.87 -35.78
N ILE A 289 3.21 24.30 -34.61
CA ILE A 289 2.83 25.71 -34.38
C ILE A 289 4.06 26.53 -34.01
N SER A 290 4.79 26.13 -32.99
CA SER A 290 5.98 26.87 -32.51
C SER A 290 6.81 26.07 -31.55
N ILE A 291 8.08 25.88 -31.86
CA ILE A 291 9.03 25.21 -30.93
C ILE A 291 9.19 25.96 -29.60
N LYS A 292 9.02 27.29 -29.59
CA LYS A 292 9.10 28.08 -28.35
C LYS A 292 7.98 27.72 -27.38
N LEU A 293 6.75 27.53 -27.89
CA LEU A 293 5.61 27.10 -27.07
C LEU A 293 5.82 25.69 -26.51
N TYR A 294 6.39 24.79 -27.30
CA TYR A 294 6.71 23.45 -26.86
C TYR A 294 7.74 23.44 -25.71
N ILE A 295 8.78 24.27 -25.78
CA ILE A 295 9.78 24.39 -24.70
C ILE A 295 9.14 24.92 -23.40
N ILE A 296 8.26 25.91 -23.51
CA ILE A 296 7.52 26.42 -22.33
C ILE A 296 6.65 25.31 -21.72
N PHE A 297 5.96 24.55 -22.56
CA PHE A 297 5.16 23.40 -22.09
C PHE A 297 6.02 22.36 -21.37
N LEU A 298 7.17 21.96 -21.90
CA LEU A 298 8.09 21.05 -21.25
C LEU A 298 8.59 21.58 -19.90
N PHE A 299 8.88 22.87 -19.82
CA PHE A 299 9.32 23.50 -18.58
C PHE A 299 8.22 23.44 -17.50
N VAL A 300 6.96 23.69 -17.85
CA VAL A 300 5.82 23.56 -16.94
C VAL A 300 5.65 22.11 -16.48
N CYS A 301 5.75 21.13 -17.38
CA CYS A 301 5.69 19.70 -17.03
C CYS A 301 6.81 19.29 -16.06
N LEU A 302 8.02 19.81 -16.26
CA LEU A 302 9.16 19.55 -15.39
C LEU A 302 8.95 20.15 -14.00
N LEU A 303 8.43 21.37 -13.91
CA LEU A 303 8.08 22.00 -12.63
C LEU A 303 7.02 21.21 -11.89
N TYR A 304 5.97 20.76 -12.58
CA TYR A 304 4.93 19.90 -12.00
C TYR A 304 5.50 18.59 -11.44
N PHE A 305 6.38 17.94 -12.19
CA PHE A 305 7.06 16.72 -11.75
C PHE A 305 7.94 16.95 -10.52
N LEU A 306 8.67 18.07 -10.45
CA LEU A 306 9.45 18.42 -9.26
C LEU A 306 8.57 18.64 -8.02
N VAL A 307 7.42 19.31 -8.18
CA VAL A 307 6.46 19.48 -7.08
C VAL A 307 5.98 18.13 -6.58
N LEU A 308 5.62 17.19 -7.46
CA LEU A 308 5.21 15.84 -7.04
C LEU A 308 6.30 15.13 -6.24
N LEU A 309 7.56 15.20 -6.67
CA LEU A 309 8.68 14.58 -5.95
C LEU A 309 8.91 15.19 -4.56
N LEU A 310 8.74 16.50 -4.41
CA LEU A 310 8.91 17.20 -3.13
C LEU A 310 7.83 16.79 -2.11
N PHE A 311 6.60 16.61 -2.57
CA PHE A 311 5.47 16.30 -1.69
C PHE A 311 5.22 14.80 -1.50
N ASP A 312 5.82 13.91 -2.27
CA ASP A 312 5.60 12.46 -2.20
C ASP A 312 5.71 11.89 -0.77
N LYS A 313 6.78 12.23 -0.06
CA LYS A 313 6.99 11.75 1.33
C LYS A 313 5.91 12.25 2.29
N LYS A 314 5.47 13.49 2.13
CA LYS A 314 4.43 14.09 2.99
C LYS A 314 3.07 13.47 2.69
N ILE A 315 2.75 13.27 1.42
CA ILE A 315 1.51 12.63 0.97
C ILE A 315 1.44 11.20 1.50
N LYS A 316 2.48 10.38 1.33
CA LYS A 316 2.54 9.00 1.85
C LYS A 316 2.34 8.93 3.36
N LYS A 317 2.93 9.87 4.12
CA LYS A 317 2.72 9.94 5.57
C LYS A 317 1.27 10.25 5.94
N LEU A 318 0.65 11.22 5.25
CA LEU A 318 -0.75 11.60 5.51
C LEU A 318 -1.73 10.47 5.13
N ILE A 319 -1.48 9.78 4.01
CA ILE A 319 -2.29 8.61 3.62
C ILE A 319 -2.25 7.53 4.70
N ARG A 320 -1.05 7.24 5.25
CA ARG A 320 -0.91 6.25 6.31
C ARG A 320 -1.68 6.63 7.58
N ILE A 321 -1.57 7.87 8.04
CA ILE A 321 -2.33 8.36 9.20
C ILE A 321 -3.82 8.22 8.96
N ASN A 322 -4.30 8.62 7.77
CA ASN A 322 -5.72 8.51 7.42
C ASN A 322 -6.22 7.05 7.37
N GLN A 323 -5.36 6.10 6.96
CA GLN A 323 -5.69 4.67 7.01
C GLN A 323 -5.79 4.14 8.45
N GLU A 324 -4.86 4.53 9.34
CA GLU A 324 -4.88 4.18 10.75
C GLU A 324 -6.17 4.73 11.42
N ASP A 325 -6.52 5.99 11.19
CA ASP A 325 -7.75 6.61 11.70
C ASP A 325 -9.02 5.91 11.17
N LYS A 326 -9.01 5.48 9.91
CA LYS A 326 -10.14 4.75 9.30
C LYS A 326 -10.37 3.38 9.95
N ILE A 327 -9.29 2.67 10.29
CA ILE A 327 -9.36 1.38 10.99
C ILE A 327 -10.01 1.56 12.36
N ILE A 328 -9.52 2.53 13.14
CA ILE A 328 -10.05 2.84 14.48
C ILE A 328 -11.53 3.22 14.41
N ASN A 329 -11.91 4.07 13.46
CA ASN A 329 -13.31 4.46 13.29
C ASN A 329 -14.21 3.28 12.93
N ASN A 330 -13.74 2.36 12.07
CA ASN A 330 -14.50 1.15 11.72
C ASN A 330 -14.66 0.22 12.93
N GLU A 331 -13.65 0.07 13.77
CA GLU A 331 -13.71 -0.73 15.00
C GLU A 331 -14.75 -0.15 15.98
N ILE A 332 -14.70 1.16 16.23
CA ILE A 332 -15.68 1.86 17.08
C ILE A 332 -17.11 1.70 16.53
N LEU A 333 -17.29 1.82 15.21
CA LEU A 333 -18.60 1.67 14.59
C LEU A 333 -19.15 0.25 14.75
N ILE A 334 -18.32 -0.77 14.53
CA ILE A 334 -18.69 -2.18 14.72
C ILE A 334 -19.04 -2.44 16.19
N GLU A 335 -18.25 -1.92 17.13
CA GLU A 335 -18.50 -2.07 18.56
C GLU A 335 -19.82 -1.40 18.98
N ASN A 336 -20.08 -0.20 18.52
CA ASN A 336 -21.31 0.53 18.76
C ASN A 336 -22.54 -0.22 18.21
N ILE A 337 -22.45 -0.81 17.02
CA ILE A 337 -23.53 -1.62 16.43
C ILE A 337 -23.75 -2.89 17.26
N LYS A 338 -22.68 -3.57 17.69
CA LYS A 338 -22.79 -4.79 18.53
C LYS A 338 -23.41 -4.50 19.90
N SER A 339 -23.11 -3.35 20.47
CA SER A 339 -23.57 -2.92 21.79
C SER A 339 -24.83 -2.04 21.77
N ILE A 340 -25.53 -1.94 20.64
CA ILE A 340 -26.67 -1.03 20.47
C ILE A 340 -27.76 -1.24 21.51
N ASN A 341 -28.01 -2.51 21.92
CA ASN A 341 -28.99 -2.86 22.95
C ASN A 341 -28.58 -2.39 24.36
N THR A 342 -27.30 -2.13 24.58
CA THR A 342 -26.76 -1.63 25.86
C THR A 342 -26.69 -0.10 25.87
N ILE A 343 -26.59 0.51 24.68
CA ILE A 343 -26.51 1.96 24.49
C ILE A 343 -27.91 2.59 24.49
N LYS A 344 -28.94 1.88 24.05
CA LYS A 344 -30.34 2.27 24.13
C LYS A 344 -31.01 1.77 25.38
#